data_5a696f6e8b449e60fc5c69b40375263a
#
_entry.id   5a696f6e8b449e60fc5c69b40375263a
#
_cell.length_a   1.000
_cell.length_b   1.000
_cell.length_c   1.000
_cell.angle_alpha   90.00
_cell.angle_beta   90.00
_cell.angle_gamma   90.00
#
_symmetry.space_group_name_H-M   'P 1'
#
loop_
_entity.id
_entity.type
_entity.pdbx_description
1 polymer ?
#
loop_
_entity_poly.entity_id
_entity_poly.type
_entity_poly.pdbx_seq_one_letter_code
_entity_poly.pdbx_strand_id
1 'polypeptide(L)'
;MVVAYLAPGRSGAGRGAGLVTAGPVGEFTPASVRAFPGGKFYLVRLSDGGFLALSSKCTHLGCTVPWNEKQGTFPCPCHASNFDVRGDVLAPPATRALDLFPVVIEGGIVKVDTSRRIERARFEPGQVTYL
;
A
#
# COMPACT_ATOMS: atom_id res chain seq x y z
N MET A 1 -21.01 18.06 -3.74
CA MET A 1 -20.37 18.36 -3.41
C MET A 1 -19.73 18.10 -3.35
N VAL A 2 -19.98 17.89 -3.63
CA VAL A 2 -19.12 18.07 -3.33
C VAL A 2 -18.54 17.97 -3.37
N VAL A 3 -18.90 17.94 -3.61
CA VAL A 3 -18.04 18.28 -3.42
C VAL A 3 -17.41 18.28 -3.46
N ALA A 4 -17.65 18.29 -3.81
CA ALA A 4 -16.77 18.66 -3.64
C ALA A 4 -16.20 18.48 -3.90
N TYR A 5 -16.47 18.50 -4.30
CA TYR A 5 -15.70 18.74 -4.32
C TYR A 5 -15.19 18.95 -4.61
N LEU A 6 -15.33 18.86 -4.95
CA LEU A 6 -14.65 19.37 -5.01
C LEU A 6 -14.02 19.56 -4.99
N ALA A 7 -14.19 19.47 -5.32
CA ALA A 7 -13.40 20.03 -5.07
C ALA A 7 -12.88 20.08 -5.03
N PRO A 8 -12.80 20.09 -5.39
CA PRO A 8 -12.05 20.37 -5.26
C PRO A 8 -11.42 20.10 -5.32
N GLY A 9 -11.30 19.85 -5.72
CA GLY A 9 -10.55 19.99 -5.34
C GLY A 9 -9.89 19.62 -5.70
N ARG A 10 -9.63 19.83 -6.01
CA ARG A 10 -8.91 19.81 -6.01
C ARG A 10 -8.15 19.49 -5.85
N SER A 11 -8.15 19.34 -6.01
CA SER A 11 -7.32 19.26 -5.55
C SER A 11 -6.60 19.00 -5.39
N GLY A 12 -6.54 18.92 -5.62
CA GLY A 12 -5.68 18.87 -5.05
C GLY A 12 -4.89 18.56 -5.17
N ALA A 13 -4.84 18.83 -5.48
CA ALA A 13 -4.01 18.73 -5.22
C ALA A 13 -3.39 18.73 -4.96
N GLY A 14 -3.30 18.99 -5.14
CA GLY A 14 -2.71 19.17 -4.58
C GLY A 14 -2.63 18.96 -4.14
N ARG A 15 -2.83 19.58 -3.98
CA ARG A 15 -2.97 19.28 -3.22
C ARG A 15 -3.47 18.17 -2.84
N GLY A 16 -4.00 17.95 -1.93
CA GLY A 16 -4.32 16.61 -1.80
C GLY A 16 -3.67 15.75 -2.83
N ALA A 17 -2.61 16.21 -3.31
CA ALA A 17 -1.93 15.58 -4.40
C ALA A 17 -1.48 14.17 -4.09
N GLY A 18 -1.23 13.85 -2.81
CA GLY A 18 -0.81 12.51 -2.43
C GLY A 18 -1.94 11.56 -2.07
N LEU A 19 -3.17 12.06 -1.98
CA LEU A 19 -4.28 11.23 -1.52
C LEU A 19 -4.94 10.52 -2.69
N VAL A 20 -4.81 9.19 -2.73
CA VAL A 20 -5.37 8.36 -3.78
C VAL A 20 -6.63 7.69 -3.26
N THR A 21 -7.75 7.86 -3.98
CA THR A 21 -8.98 7.14 -3.66
C THR A 21 -8.90 5.75 -4.28
N ALA A 22 -8.79 4.74 -3.43
CA ALA A 22 -8.67 3.36 -3.90
C ALA A 22 -10.02 2.78 -4.30
N GLY A 23 -11.08 3.07 -3.54
CA GLY A 23 -12.41 2.60 -3.85
C GLY A 23 -13.16 2.16 -2.61
N PRO A 24 -14.41 1.70 -2.79
CA PRO A 24 -15.22 1.22 -1.67
C PRO A 24 -14.59 0.01 -1.00
N VAL A 25 -14.72 -0.07 0.33
CA VAL A 25 -14.19 -1.18 1.10
C VAL A 25 -14.65 -2.53 0.54
N GLY A 26 -15.90 -2.61 0.11
CA GLY A 26 -16.46 -3.88 -0.39
C GLY A 26 -15.87 -4.38 -1.69
N GLU A 27 -15.10 -3.55 -2.40
CA GLU A 27 -14.43 -4.00 -3.63
C GLU A 27 -13.16 -4.80 -3.35
N PHE A 28 -12.68 -4.80 -2.10
CA PHE A 28 -11.45 -5.49 -1.74
C PHE A 28 -11.80 -6.70 -0.89
N THR A 29 -11.65 -7.90 -1.45
CA THR A 29 -11.93 -9.12 -0.70
C THR A 29 -10.82 -9.36 0.32
N PRO A 30 -11.14 -9.97 1.49
CA PRO A 30 -10.09 -10.37 2.42
C PRO A 30 -9.07 -11.29 1.75
N ALA A 31 -7.82 -11.17 2.18
CA ALA A 31 -6.70 -11.92 1.61
C ALA A 31 -6.47 -11.60 0.13
N SER A 32 -6.56 -10.32 -0.24
CA SER A 32 -6.33 -9.87 -1.62
C SER A 32 -5.25 -8.81 -1.68
N VAL A 33 -4.64 -8.69 -2.86
CA VAL A 33 -3.64 -7.68 -3.17
C VAL A 33 -4.05 -7.02 -4.48
N ARG A 34 -4.09 -5.68 -4.48
CA ARG A 34 -4.40 -4.94 -5.71
C ARG A 34 -3.32 -3.91 -5.97
N ALA A 35 -2.77 -3.91 -7.19
CA ALA A 35 -1.75 -2.96 -7.60
C ALA A 35 -2.36 -1.61 -7.97
N PHE A 36 -1.70 -0.54 -7.57
CA PHE A 36 -2.01 0.83 -7.96
C PHE A 36 -0.75 1.44 -8.57
N PRO A 37 -0.45 1.13 -9.84
CA PRO A 37 0.83 1.54 -10.44
C PRO A 37 1.02 3.05 -10.46
N GLY A 38 -0.06 3.80 -10.68
CA GLY A 38 0.02 5.27 -10.69
C GLY A 38 0.44 5.85 -9.36
N GLY A 39 0.07 5.19 -8.26
CA GLY A 39 0.46 5.60 -6.91
C GLY A 39 1.69 4.89 -6.38
N LYS A 40 2.19 3.92 -7.14
CA LYS A 40 3.39 3.13 -6.80
C LYS A 40 3.22 2.39 -5.46
N PHE A 41 2.05 1.78 -5.29
CA PHE A 41 1.78 0.99 -4.09
C PHE A 41 0.87 -0.19 -4.40
N TYR A 42 0.83 -1.12 -3.44
CA TYR A 42 -0.14 -2.21 -3.43
C TYR A 42 -1.06 -2.02 -2.24
N LEU A 43 -2.36 -2.13 -2.46
CA LEU A 43 -3.31 -2.15 -1.36
C LEU A 43 -3.59 -3.60 -1.02
N VAL A 44 -3.22 -3.99 0.20
CA VAL A 44 -3.39 -5.34 0.69
C VAL A 44 -4.55 -5.35 1.67
N ARG A 45 -5.51 -6.24 1.48
CA ARG A 45 -6.51 -6.51 2.50
C ARG A 45 -6.20 -7.87 3.11
N LEU A 46 -5.82 -7.84 4.39
CA LEU A 46 -5.44 -9.06 5.10
C LEU A 46 -6.64 -9.96 5.31
N SER A 47 -6.39 -11.22 5.65
CA SER A 47 -7.47 -12.19 5.84
C SER A 47 -8.43 -11.81 6.97
N ASP A 48 -7.96 -11.02 7.94
CA ASP A 48 -8.80 -10.53 9.04
C ASP A 48 -9.56 -9.25 8.69
N GLY A 49 -9.44 -8.78 7.46
CA GLY A 49 -10.14 -7.59 6.98
C GLY A 49 -9.38 -6.28 7.08
N GLY A 50 -8.21 -6.27 7.69
CA GLY A 50 -7.41 -5.05 7.82
C GLY A 50 -6.71 -4.67 6.54
N PHE A 51 -6.35 -3.38 6.42
CA PHE A 51 -5.71 -2.84 5.21
C PHE A 51 -4.29 -2.40 5.49
N LEU A 52 -3.40 -2.65 4.51
CA LEU A 52 -2.05 -2.10 4.44
C LEU A 52 -1.83 -1.56 3.04
N ALA A 53 -1.19 -0.39 2.92
CA ALA A 53 -0.74 0.11 1.63
C ALA A 53 0.77 0.01 1.62
N LEU A 54 1.31 -0.88 0.80
CA LEU A 54 2.74 -1.16 0.73
C LEU A 54 3.35 -0.41 -0.45
N SER A 55 4.46 0.30 -0.21
CA SER A 55 5.21 0.88 -1.32
C SER A 55 5.69 -0.25 -2.23
N SER A 56 5.60 -0.04 -3.54
CA SER A 56 6.05 -1.03 -4.51
C SER A 56 7.57 -1.00 -4.73
N LYS A 57 8.30 -0.20 -3.95
CA LYS A 57 9.75 -0.08 -4.11
C LYS A 57 10.49 -0.91 -3.09
N CYS A 58 11.40 -1.75 -3.59
CA CYS A 58 12.26 -2.56 -2.75
C CYS A 58 13.10 -1.67 -1.82
N THR A 59 13.20 -2.04 -0.54
CA THR A 59 13.93 -1.24 0.44
C THR A 59 15.44 -1.37 0.31
N HIS A 60 15.92 -2.27 -0.54
CA HIS A 60 17.35 -2.39 -0.80
C HIS A 60 17.84 -1.29 -1.75
N LEU A 61 17.35 -1.26 -3.00
CA LEU A 61 17.81 -0.29 -4.00
C LEU A 61 16.68 0.41 -4.76
N GLY A 62 15.46 0.31 -4.26
CA GLY A 62 14.34 1.05 -4.87
C GLY A 62 13.76 0.47 -6.14
N CYS A 63 14.12 -0.76 -6.50
CA CYS A 63 13.52 -1.42 -7.65
C CYS A 63 12.04 -1.71 -7.39
N THR A 64 11.22 -1.64 -8.43
CA THR A 64 9.81 -1.98 -8.31
C THR A 64 9.64 -3.48 -8.13
N VAL A 65 8.93 -3.90 -7.07
CA VAL A 65 8.66 -5.32 -6.82
C VAL A 65 7.30 -5.67 -7.37
N PRO A 66 7.18 -6.76 -8.14
CA PRO A 66 5.89 -7.27 -8.58
C PRO A 66 5.24 -8.11 -7.49
N TRP A 67 3.93 -8.27 -7.56
CA TRP A 67 3.21 -9.23 -6.73
C TRP A 67 3.15 -10.57 -7.45
N ASN A 68 3.57 -11.64 -6.80
CA ASN A 68 3.48 -12.99 -7.37
C ASN A 68 2.34 -13.73 -6.66
N GLU A 69 1.23 -13.86 -7.36
CA GLU A 69 0.02 -14.46 -6.79
C GLU A 69 0.24 -15.92 -6.40
N LYS A 70 1.00 -16.65 -7.21
CA LYS A 70 1.22 -18.09 -6.96
C LYS A 70 2.04 -18.32 -5.70
N GLN A 71 3.06 -17.48 -5.48
CA GLN A 71 3.92 -17.61 -4.32
C GLN A 71 3.38 -16.87 -3.12
N GLY A 72 2.48 -15.90 -3.32
CA GLY A 72 1.98 -15.05 -2.25
C GLY A 72 3.04 -14.11 -1.71
N THR A 73 3.97 -13.66 -2.54
CA THR A 73 5.09 -12.82 -2.13
C THR A 73 5.36 -11.72 -3.15
N PHE A 74 6.23 -10.77 -2.74
CA PHE A 74 6.74 -9.70 -3.61
C PHE A 74 8.22 -9.97 -3.87
N PRO A 75 8.58 -10.65 -4.96
CA PRO A 75 9.99 -10.87 -5.28
C PRO A 75 10.60 -9.66 -5.96
N CYS A 76 11.78 -9.22 -5.50
CA CYS A 76 12.48 -8.12 -6.15
C CYS A 76 13.32 -8.68 -7.30
N PRO A 77 13.10 -8.23 -8.55
CA PRO A 77 13.81 -8.80 -9.70
C PRO A 77 15.27 -8.36 -9.78
N CYS A 78 15.66 -7.29 -9.08
CA CYS A 78 17.01 -6.77 -9.22
C CYS A 78 18.06 -7.60 -8.47
N HIS A 79 17.78 -8.01 -7.23
CA HIS A 79 18.76 -8.68 -6.38
C HIS A 79 18.15 -9.82 -5.56
N ALA A 80 16.99 -10.32 -5.97
CA ALA A 80 16.36 -11.49 -5.36
C ALA A 80 15.85 -11.28 -3.92
N SER A 81 15.77 -10.05 -3.42
CA SER A 81 15.05 -9.79 -2.18
C SER A 81 13.62 -10.25 -2.32
N ASN A 82 13.00 -10.69 -1.22
CA ASN A 82 11.64 -11.18 -1.26
C ASN A 82 10.89 -10.70 -0.02
N PHE A 83 9.62 -10.38 -0.20
CA PHE A 83 8.77 -9.85 0.88
C PHE A 83 7.46 -10.62 0.92
N ASP A 84 6.91 -10.81 2.12
CA ASP A 84 5.61 -11.47 2.25
C ASP A 84 4.46 -10.49 2.01
N VAL A 85 3.23 -10.96 2.17
CA VAL A 85 2.02 -10.15 1.90
C VAL A 85 1.90 -8.95 2.84
N ARG A 86 2.56 -8.99 4.00
CA ARG A 86 2.59 -7.85 4.93
C ARG A 86 3.77 -6.93 4.65
N GLY A 87 4.60 -7.27 3.67
CA GLY A 87 5.77 -6.51 3.32
C GLY A 87 7.01 -6.84 4.12
N ASP A 88 6.95 -7.85 5.01
CA ASP A 88 8.13 -8.27 5.76
C ASP A 88 9.15 -8.96 4.86
N VAL A 89 10.43 -8.81 5.20
CA VAL A 89 11.53 -9.43 4.46
C VAL A 89 11.51 -10.94 4.67
N LEU A 90 11.53 -11.66 3.55
CA LEU A 90 11.69 -13.12 3.56
C LEU A 90 13.09 -13.52 3.14
N ALA A 91 13.76 -12.70 2.32
CA ALA A 91 15.07 -13.02 1.79
C ALA A 91 15.89 -11.76 1.57
N PRO A 92 17.22 -11.83 1.88
CA PRO A 92 18.11 -10.70 1.64
C PRO A 92 18.27 -10.43 0.14
N PRO A 93 18.89 -9.30 -0.27
CA PRO A 93 19.66 -8.38 0.57
C PRO A 93 18.85 -7.30 1.29
N ALA A 94 17.55 -7.18 1.07
CA ALA A 94 16.75 -6.21 1.82
C ALA A 94 16.82 -6.56 3.31
N THR A 95 16.95 -5.54 4.16
CA THR A 95 17.09 -5.73 5.60
C THR A 95 15.93 -5.17 6.40
N ARG A 96 14.96 -4.53 5.74
CA ARG A 96 13.78 -4.01 6.41
C ARG A 96 12.57 -4.18 5.52
N ALA A 97 11.39 -4.15 6.13
CA ALA A 97 10.12 -4.35 5.44
C ALA A 97 9.87 -3.23 4.41
N LEU A 98 8.98 -3.51 3.45
CA LEU A 98 8.53 -2.49 2.51
C LEU A 98 7.90 -1.33 3.27
N ASP A 99 8.12 -0.10 2.76
CA ASP A 99 7.54 1.08 3.37
C ASP A 99 6.02 1.05 3.28
N LEU A 100 5.36 1.78 4.17
CA LEU A 100 3.92 1.92 4.17
C LEU A 100 3.50 3.31 3.72
N PHE A 101 2.26 3.41 3.25
CA PHE A 101 1.55 4.68 3.13
C PHE A 101 0.34 4.64 4.06
N PRO A 102 -0.03 5.78 4.68
CA PRO A 102 -1.21 5.80 5.54
C PRO A 102 -2.48 5.43 4.78
N VAL A 103 -3.32 4.62 5.41
CA VAL A 103 -4.63 4.25 4.87
C VAL A 103 -5.69 4.92 5.72
N VAL A 104 -6.65 5.59 5.07
CA VAL A 104 -7.77 6.24 5.73
C VAL A 104 -9.05 5.68 5.12
N ILE A 105 -10.01 5.35 5.97
CA ILE A 105 -11.31 4.86 5.52
C ILE A 105 -12.36 5.88 5.96
N GLU A 106 -12.99 6.54 4.97
CA GLU A 106 -13.98 7.58 5.21
C GLU A 106 -15.23 7.27 4.43
N GLY A 107 -16.36 7.15 5.13
CA GLY A 107 -17.64 6.87 4.49
C GLY A 107 -17.63 5.59 3.68
N GLY A 108 -16.89 4.58 4.13
CA GLY A 108 -16.77 3.31 3.43
C GLY A 108 -15.83 3.33 2.24
N ILE A 109 -15.09 4.43 2.03
CA ILE A 109 -14.15 4.56 0.92
C ILE A 109 -12.73 4.49 1.45
N VAL A 110 -11.90 3.64 0.84
CA VAL A 110 -10.50 3.48 1.20
C VAL A 110 -9.67 4.52 0.44
N LYS A 111 -8.85 5.26 1.17
CA LYS A 111 -7.95 6.27 0.59
C LYS A 111 -6.54 6.01 1.11
N VAL A 112 -5.55 6.29 0.27
CA VAL A 112 -4.14 6.07 0.60
C VAL A 112 -3.38 7.37 0.38
N ASP A 113 -2.63 7.79 1.40
CA ASP A 113 -1.84 9.03 1.32
C ASP A 113 -0.42 8.71 0.87
N THR A 114 -0.16 8.84 -0.42
CA THR A 114 1.14 8.52 -1.00
C THR A 114 2.18 9.62 -0.82
N SER A 115 1.79 10.75 -0.22
CA SER A 115 2.74 11.82 0.10
C SER A 115 3.54 11.55 1.37
N ARG A 116 3.16 10.54 2.14
CA ARG A 116 3.78 10.23 3.44
C ARG A 116 4.24 8.78 3.47
N ARG A 117 5.48 8.56 3.05
CA ARG A 117 6.06 7.22 3.11
C ARG A 117 6.59 6.95 4.51
N ILE A 118 6.16 5.84 5.09
CA ILE A 118 6.51 5.46 6.47
C ILE A 118 7.50 4.31 6.42
N GLU A 119 8.71 4.54 6.90
CA GLU A 119 9.74 3.50 7.00
C GLU A 119 9.48 2.68 8.25
N ARG A 120 9.79 1.38 8.15
CA ARG A 120 9.61 0.46 9.28
C ARG A 120 10.61 -0.65 9.18
N ALA A 121 10.96 -1.24 10.34
CA ALA A 121 11.87 -2.38 10.36
C ALA A 121 11.14 -3.67 9.97
N ARG A 122 9.91 -3.85 10.43
CA ARG A 122 9.13 -5.06 10.23
C ARG A 122 7.65 -4.76 10.34
N PHE A 123 6.83 -5.76 10.00
CA PHE A 123 5.39 -5.66 10.22
C PHE A 123 5.08 -5.66 11.72
N GLU A 124 4.13 -4.79 12.12
CA GLU A 124 3.58 -4.78 13.47
C GLU A 124 2.07 -4.56 13.38
N PRO A 125 1.29 -5.21 14.27
CA PRO A 125 -0.19 -5.14 14.17
C PRO A 125 -0.75 -3.72 14.20
N GLY A 126 -0.09 -2.79 14.90
CA GLY A 126 -0.55 -1.40 14.96
C GLY A 126 -0.45 -0.65 13.65
N GLN A 127 0.19 -1.22 12.64
CA GLN A 127 0.31 -0.61 11.32
C GLN A 127 -0.91 -0.85 10.43
N VAL A 128 -1.79 -1.77 10.83
CA VAL A 128 -2.95 -2.18 10.03
C VAL A 128 -4.11 -1.23 10.30
N THR A 129 -4.83 -0.84 9.25
CA THR A 129 -6.02 -0.01 9.36
C THR A 129 -7.25 -0.90 9.27
N TYR A 130 -8.12 -0.83 10.27
CA TYR A 130 -9.36 -1.58 10.32
C TYR A 130 -10.56 -0.66 10.16
N LEU A 131 -11.70 -1.25 9.80
CA LEU A 131 -12.96 -0.51 9.72
C LEU A 131 -13.42 -0.02 11.07
#